data_9dfae947fa5dcee607183efe4debde65
#
_entry.id   9dfae947fa5dcee607183efe4debde65
#
_cell.length_a   1.000
_cell.length_b   1.000
_cell.length_c   1.000
_cell.angle_alpha   90.00
_cell.angle_beta   90.00
_cell.angle_gamma   90.00
#
_symmetry.space_group_name_H-M   'P 1'
#
loop_
_entity.id
_entity.type
_entity.pdbx_description
1 polymer ?
#
loop_
_entity_poly.entity_id
_entity_poly.type
_entity_poly.pdbx_seq_one_letter_code
_entity_poly.pdbx_strand_id
1 'polypeptide(L)'
;MHFKSSVAALMVVFAGSFLVAQTKVTTPDDLDKTMKKVGPALQAANKALASGAIPEATKQIATMKQAIIDSREFWVVHKKDDAIEANKTVVAKIEAVEKLLASPSPDAQAVQAALKQEVGAACRTCHEKYRVRDAENNWVLKPGTIGG
;
A
#
# COMPACT_ATOMS: atom_id res chain seq x y z
N MET A 1 -11.55 47.72 45.86
CA MET A 1 -10.35 47.26 45.13
C MET A 1 -10.38 45.76 45.05
N HIS A 2 -10.80 45.19 43.88
CA HIS A 2 -10.88 43.73 43.69
C HIS A 2 -9.86 43.33 42.63
N PHE A 3 -8.80 42.66 43.06
CA PHE A 3 -7.77 42.06 42.21
C PHE A 3 -8.34 40.75 41.64
N LYS A 4 -8.58 40.69 40.34
CA LYS A 4 -8.87 39.45 39.63
C LYS A 4 -7.57 38.84 39.10
N SER A 5 -7.10 37.80 39.77
CA SER A 5 -5.97 36.99 39.27
C SER A 5 -6.45 36.07 38.16
N SER A 6 -6.01 36.33 36.94
CA SER A 6 -6.17 35.39 35.78
C SER A 6 -5.01 34.39 35.79
N VAL A 7 -5.35 33.14 36.08
CA VAL A 7 -4.42 32.01 35.91
C VAL A 7 -4.49 31.55 34.46
N ALA A 8 -3.47 31.84 33.67
CA ALA A 8 -3.31 31.30 32.33
C ALA A 8 -2.76 29.87 32.44
N ALA A 9 -3.60 28.91 32.11
CA ALA A 9 -3.20 27.49 32.01
C ALA A 9 -2.43 27.27 30.69
N LEU A 10 -1.14 27.01 30.81
CA LEU A 10 -0.25 26.66 29.68
C LEU A 10 -0.47 25.17 29.34
N MET A 11 -1.24 24.88 28.30
CA MET A 11 -1.34 23.52 27.75
C MET A 11 -0.09 23.21 26.92
N VAL A 12 0.79 22.38 27.48
CA VAL A 12 1.91 21.78 26.74
C VAL A 12 1.38 20.59 25.97
N VAL A 13 1.18 20.76 24.64
CA VAL A 13 0.84 19.67 23.73
C VAL A 13 2.12 18.88 23.42
N PHE A 14 2.29 17.74 24.07
CA PHE A 14 3.32 16.76 23.70
C PHE A 14 2.94 16.13 22.36
N ALA A 15 3.47 16.64 21.26
CA ALA A 15 3.45 15.97 19.97
C ALA A 15 4.43 14.79 20.02
N GLY A 16 3.94 13.64 20.45
CA GLY A 16 4.68 12.38 20.40
C GLY A 16 4.85 11.96 18.94
N SER A 17 6.04 12.19 18.37
CA SER A 17 6.42 11.65 17.08
C SER A 17 6.57 10.12 17.22
N PHE A 18 5.54 9.36 16.85
CA PHE A 18 5.66 7.92 16.66
C PHE A 18 6.53 7.68 15.43
N LEU A 19 7.82 7.43 15.65
CA LEU A 19 8.71 6.83 14.67
C LEU A 19 8.22 5.39 14.43
N VAL A 20 7.38 5.20 13.42
CA VAL A 20 7.08 3.87 12.90
C VAL A 20 8.37 3.38 12.26
N ALA A 21 9.07 2.47 12.92
CA ALA A 21 10.22 1.79 12.33
C ALA A 21 9.75 1.06 11.07
N GLN A 22 10.17 1.53 9.90
CA GLN A 22 9.91 0.85 8.64
C GLN A 22 10.65 -0.49 8.67
N THR A 23 9.90 -1.58 8.65
CA THR A 23 10.45 -2.93 8.57
C THR A 23 11.11 -3.07 7.21
N LYS A 24 12.43 -3.27 7.16
CA LYS A 24 13.15 -3.49 5.91
C LYS A 24 12.68 -4.79 5.27
N VAL A 25 12.22 -4.72 4.04
CA VAL A 25 11.77 -5.88 3.26
C VAL A 25 12.94 -6.33 2.40
N THR A 26 13.75 -7.26 2.90
CA THR A 26 14.99 -7.70 2.24
C THR A 26 15.06 -9.19 1.96
N THR A 27 14.25 -9.98 2.66
CA THR A 27 14.19 -11.45 2.50
C THR A 27 12.91 -11.87 1.76
N PRO A 28 12.87 -13.09 1.19
CA PRO A 28 11.64 -13.65 0.61
C PRO A 28 10.46 -13.68 1.59
N ASP A 29 10.73 -14.00 2.86
CA ASP A 29 9.73 -14.02 3.92
C ASP A 29 9.16 -12.63 4.20
N ASP A 30 9.99 -11.59 4.20
CA ASP A 30 9.54 -10.21 4.39
C ASP A 30 8.69 -9.76 3.20
N LEU A 31 9.10 -10.13 1.98
CA LEU A 31 8.33 -9.86 0.77
C LEU A 31 6.96 -10.55 0.81
N ASP A 32 6.93 -11.83 1.18
CA ASP A 32 5.68 -12.61 1.29
C ASP A 32 4.74 -11.97 2.32
N LYS A 33 5.23 -11.68 3.54
CA LYS A 33 4.45 -10.98 4.58
C LYS A 33 3.93 -9.62 4.12
N THR A 34 4.73 -8.90 3.36
CA THR A 34 4.36 -7.58 2.83
C THR A 34 3.29 -7.70 1.75
N MET A 35 3.46 -8.63 0.79
CA MET A 35 2.48 -8.88 -0.26
C MET A 35 1.15 -9.44 0.27
N LYS A 36 1.16 -10.20 1.36
CA LYS A 36 -0.06 -10.69 2.02
C LYS A 36 -0.93 -9.59 2.63
N LYS A 37 -0.44 -8.36 2.77
CA LYS A 37 -1.24 -7.19 3.17
C LYS A 37 -2.07 -6.64 2.01
N VAL A 38 -1.61 -6.80 0.77
CA VAL A 38 -2.22 -6.18 -0.42
C VAL A 38 -3.61 -6.76 -0.72
N GLY A 39 -3.75 -8.08 -0.69
CA GLY A 39 -5.03 -8.74 -1.01
C GLY A 39 -6.18 -8.33 -0.08
N PRO A 40 -6.04 -8.48 1.24
CA PRO A 40 -7.05 -8.04 2.21
C PRO A 40 -7.38 -6.55 2.10
N ALA A 41 -6.37 -5.67 1.92
CA ALA A 41 -6.59 -4.25 1.74
C ALA A 41 -7.40 -3.94 0.46
N LEU A 42 -7.10 -4.61 -0.66
CA LEU A 42 -7.86 -4.47 -1.89
C LEU A 42 -9.32 -4.94 -1.73
N GLN A 43 -9.54 -6.08 -1.05
CA GLN A 43 -10.89 -6.57 -0.78
C GLN A 43 -11.68 -5.61 0.11
N ALA A 44 -11.05 -5.09 1.17
CA ALA A 44 -11.67 -4.12 2.07
C ALA A 44 -11.98 -2.79 1.35
N ALA A 45 -11.08 -2.31 0.47
CA ALA A 45 -11.32 -1.13 -0.37
C ALA A 45 -12.54 -1.33 -1.28
N ASN A 46 -12.61 -2.46 -1.98
CA ASN A 46 -13.76 -2.77 -2.86
C ASN A 46 -15.09 -2.86 -2.08
N LYS A 47 -15.08 -3.46 -0.89
CA LYS A 47 -16.26 -3.52 -0.02
C LYS A 47 -16.69 -2.12 0.43
N ALA A 48 -15.74 -1.28 0.83
CA ALA A 48 -15.99 0.09 1.24
C ALA A 48 -16.55 0.93 0.09
N LEU A 49 -16.01 0.80 -1.12
CA LEU A 49 -16.53 1.46 -2.33
C LEU A 49 -17.96 1.03 -2.64
N ALA A 50 -18.25 -0.26 -2.55
CA ALA A 50 -19.59 -0.79 -2.79
C ALA A 50 -20.64 -0.27 -1.79
N SER A 51 -20.22 0.07 -0.57
CA SER A 51 -21.10 0.65 0.47
C SER A 51 -21.06 2.18 0.52
N GLY A 52 -20.32 2.85 -0.36
CA GLY A 52 -20.16 4.31 -0.33
C GLY A 52 -19.28 4.84 0.80
N ALA A 53 -18.56 3.97 1.52
CA ALA A 53 -17.67 4.35 2.62
C ALA A 53 -16.33 4.86 2.08
N ILE A 54 -16.33 5.99 1.39
CA ILE A 54 -15.15 6.57 0.71
C ILE A 54 -13.94 6.76 1.64
N PRO A 55 -14.07 7.27 2.89
CA PRO A 55 -12.93 7.41 3.78
C PRO A 55 -12.24 6.06 4.11
N GLU A 56 -13.02 4.99 4.29
CA GLU A 56 -12.46 3.65 4.53
C GLU A 56 -11.80 3.10 3.27
N ALA A 57 -12.39 3.28 2.09
CA ALA A 57 -11.78 2.90 0.82
C ALA A 57 -10.41 3.59 0.64
N THR A 58 -10.33 4.89 0.89
CA THR A 58 -9.10 5.67 0.83
C THR A 58 -8.02 5.12 1.76
N LYS A 59 -8.39 4.81 3.01
CA LYS A 59 -7.46 4.21 4.00
C LYS A 59 -6.91 2.86 3.52
N GLN A 60 -7.77 2.01 3.00
CA GLN A 60 -7.36 0.68 2.54
C GLN A 60 -6.48 0.75 1.28
N ILE A 61 -6.75 1.68 0.37
CA ILE A 61 -5.93 1.93 -0.82
C ILE A 61 -4.55 2.47 -0.40
N ALA A 62 -4.48 3.37 0.58
CA ALA A 62 -3.21 3.84 1.14
C ALA A 62 -2.41 2.70 1.80
N THR A 63 -3.07 1.78 2.52
CA THR A 63 -2.44 0.58 3.08
C THR A 63 -1.85 -0.32 1.99
N MET A 64 -2.60 -0.55 0.91
CA MET A 64 -2.13 -1.30 -0.25
C MET A 64 -0.93 -0.61 -0.90
N LYS A 65 -1.00 0.70 -1.14
CA LYS A 65 0.10 1.49 -1.71
C LYS A 65 1.37 1.38 -0.87
N GLN A 66 1.26 1.51 0.45
CA GLN A 66 2.41 1.41 1.34
C GLN A 66 3.08 0.04 1.26
N ALA A 67 2.30 -1.06 1.25
CA ALA A 67 2.85 -2.40 1.08
C ALA A 67 3.61 -2.56 -0.25
N ILE A 68 3.11 -1.97 -1.34
CA ILE A 68 3.83 -1.97 -2.63
C ILE A 68 5.12 -1.16 -2.54
N ILE A 69 5.10 0.01 -1.91
CA ILE A 69 6.30 0.84 -1.70
C ILE A 69 7.34 0.08 -0.88
N ASP A 70 6.93 -0.53 0.23
CA ASP A 70 7.82 -1.28 1.13
C ASP A 70 8.50 -2.45 0.39
N SER A 71 7.77 -3.13 -0.48
CA SER A 71 8.30 -4.26 -1.25
C SER A 71 9.43 -3.89 -2.23
N ARG A 72 9.59 -2.60 -2.55
CA ARG A 72 10.64 -2.13 -3.47
C ARG A 72 12.04 -2.41 -2.95
N GLU A 73 12.24 -2.32 -1.64
CA GLU A 73 13.55 -2.58 -1.01
C GLU A 73 14.07 -3.97 -1.34
N PHE A 74 13.19 -4.99 -1.36
CA PHE A 74 13.55 -6.34 -1.76
C PHE A 74 14.16 -6.38 -3.17
N TRP A 75 13.52 -5.73 -4.13
CA TRP A 75 13.98 -5.72 -5.53
C TRP A 75 15.28 -4.94 -5.69
N VAL A 76 15.48 -3.86 -4.92
CA VAL A 76 16.72 -3.08 -4.90
C VAL A 76 17.89 -3.94 -4.39
N VAL A 77 17.71 -4.62 -3.25
CA VAL A 77 18.74 -5.49 -2.67
C VAL A 77 19.12 -6.62 -3.62
N HIS A 78 18.16 -7.18 -4.34
CA HIS A 78 18.37 -8.28 -5.29
C HIS A 78 18.65 -7.81 -6.72
N LYS A 79 18.86 -6.50 -6.95
CA LYS A 79 19.25 -5.90 -8.24
C LYS A 79 18.33 -6.29 -9.41
N LYS A 80 17.00 -6.25 -9.18
CA LYS A 80 15.97 -6.56 -10.19
C LYS A 80 15.35 -5.27 -10.71
N ASP A 81 16.03 -4.60 -11.62
CA ASP A 81 15.65 -3.28 -12.13
C ASP A 81 14.25 -3.27 -12.77
N ASP A 82 13.91 -4.31 -13.50
CA ASP A 82 12.58 -4.43 -14.12
C ASP A 82 11.46 -4.64 -13.08
N ALA A 83 11.73 -5.32 -11.96
CA ALA A 83 10.78 -5.41 -10.84
C ALA A 83 10.64 -4.07 -10.11
N ILE A 84 11.72 -3.29 -10.02
CA ILE A 84 11.69 -1.93 -9.48
C ILE A 84 10.80 -1.04 -10.35
N GLU A 85 10.95 -1.09 -11.68
CA GLU A 85 10.12 -0.31 -12.61
C GLU A 85 8.65 -0.76 -12.61
N ALA A 86 8.40 -2.07 -12.54
CA ALA A 86 7.04 -2.59 -12.37
C ALA A 86 6.40 -2.11 -11.06
N ASN A 87 7.16 -2.10 -9.96
CA ASN A 87 6.70 -1.57 -8.67
C ASN A 87 6.34 -0.07 -8.76
N LYS A 88 7.19 0.75 -9.37
CA LYS A 88 6.91 2.18 -9.61
C LYS A 88 5.64 2.38 -10.43
N THR A 89 5.46 1.56 -11.46
CA THR A 89 4.25 1.59 -12.30
C THR A 89 2.99 1.30 -11.47
N VAL A 90 3.01 0.28 -10.61
CA VAL A 90 1.89 -0.03 -9.71
C VAL A 90 1.59 1.16 -8.79
N VAL A 91 2.62 1.75 -8.18
CA VAL A 91 2.45 2.92 -7.29
C VAL A 91 1.79 4.08 -8.06
N ALA A 92 2.27 4.40 -9.26
CA ALA A 92 1.68 5.47 -10.07
C ALA A 92 0.21 5.21 -10.43
N LYS A 93 -0.16 3.94 -10.71
CA LYS A 93 -1.56 3.55 -10.96
C LYS A 93 -2.42 3.69 -9.71
N ILE A 94 -1.90 3.35 -8.53
CA ILE A 94 -2.62 3.57 -7.26
C ILE A 94 -2.78 5.07 -6.97
N GLU A 95 -1.78 5.89 -7.23
CA GLU A 95 -1.87 7.34 -7.08
C GLU A 95 -2.93 7.96 -8.01
N ALA A 96 -3.10 7.43 -9.21
CA ALA A 96 -4.19 7.82 -10.09
C ALA A 96 -5.57 7.48 -9.48
N VAL A 97 -5.70 6.32 -8.83
CA VAL A 97 -6.91 5.94 -8.09
C VAL A 97 -7.16 6.87 -6.90
N GLU A 98 -6.12 7.23 -6.15
CA GLU A 98 -6.23 8.19 -5.04
C GLU A 98 -6.76 9.56 -5.51
N LYS A 99 -6.34 10.01 -6.71
CA LYS A 99 -6.86 11.25 -7.31
C LYS A 99 -8.35 11.16 -7.65
N LEU A 100 -8.83 10.00 -8.14
CA LEU A 100 -10.26 9.79 -8.37
C LEU A 100 -11.06 9.87 -7.06
N LEU A 101 -10.52 9.29 -5.97
CA LEU A 101 -11.15 9.35 -4.64
C LEU A 101 -11.14 10.75 -4.02
N ALA A 102 -10.16 11.57 -4.34
CA ALA A 102 -10.03 12.94 -3.83
C ALA A 102 -10.96 13.94 -4.52
N SER A 103 -11.74 13.53 -5.54
CA SER A 103 -12.71 14.40 -6.19
C SER A 103 -13.84 14.78 -5.21
N PRO A 104 -14.49 15.95 -5.40
CA PRO A 104 -15.62 16.36 -4.53
C PRO A 104 -16.81 15.39 -4.53
N SER A 105 -16.95 14.60 -5.60
CA SER A 105 -17.97 13.56 -5.74
C SER A 105 -17.32 12.31 -6.38
N PRO A 106 -16.65 11.45 -5.58
CA PRO A 106 -15.97 10.28 -6.12
C PRO A 106 -16.95 9.28 -6.73
N ASP A 107 -16.68 8.87 -7.97
CA ASP A 107 -17.41 7.78 -8.61
C ASP A 107 -16.80 6.43 -8.17
N ALA A 108 -17.49 5.73 -7.29
CA ALA A 108 -17.06 4.44 -6.75
C ALA A 108 -16.88 3.37 -7.85
N GLN A 109 -17.69 3.39 -8.90
CA GLN A 109 -17.59 2.43 -10.00
C GLN A 109 -16.35 2.70 -10.85
N ALA A 110 -16.06 3.96 -11.16
CA ALA A 110 -14.85 4.35 -11.85
C ALA A 110 -13.58 3.98 -11.06
N VAL A 111 -13.60 4.17 -9.73
CA VAL A 111 -12.51 3.76 -8.84
C VAL A 111 -12.32 2.25 -8.85
N GLN A 112 -13.39 1.46 -8.74
CA GLN A 112 -13.33 -0.02 -8.81
C GLN A 112 -12.81 -0.50 -10.17
N ALA A 113 -13.25 0.12 -11.26
CA ALA A 113 -12.76 -0.20 -12.60
C ALA A 113 -11.25 0.07 -12.73
N ALA A 114 -10.77 1.20 -12.24
CA ALA A 114 -9.35 1.55 -12.25
C ALA A 114 -8.51 0.58 -11.39
N LEU A 115 -8.99 0.21 -10.19
CA LEU A 115 -8.34 -0.80 -9.34
C LEU A 115 -8.22 -2.14 -10.05
N LYS A 116 -9.26 -2.61 -10.71
CA LYS A 116 -9.28 -3.90 -11.40
C LYS A 116 -8.45 -3.89 -12.69
N GLN A 117 -8.64 -2.89 -13.55
CA GLN A 117 -8.08 -2.87 -14.90
C GLN A 117 -6.66 -2.31 -14.91
N GLU A 118 -6.41 -1.18 -14.25
CA GLU A 118 -5.12 -0.51 -14.29
C GLU A 118 -4.16 -1.07 -13.25
N VAL A 119 -4.54 -1.04 -11.97
CA VAL A 119 -3.67 -1.52 -10.89
C VAL A 119 -3.49 -3.03 -10.98
N GLY A 120 -4.57 -3.79 -11.21
CA GLY A 120 -4.52 -5.25 -11.34
C GLY A 120 -3.66 -5.71 -12.53
N ALA A 121 -3.71 -5.02 -13.67
CA ALA A 121 -2.84 -5.31 -14.82
C ALA A 121 -1.37 -5.06 -14.49
N ALA A 122 -1.06 -3.92 -13.87
CA ALA A 122 0.31 -3.58 -13.47
C ALA A 122 0.89 -4.61 -12.47
N CYS A 123 0.09 -5.06 -11.50
CA CYS A 123 0.50 -6.11 -10.55
C CYS A 123 0.82 -7.44 -11.26
N ARG A 124 0.04 -7.82 -12.27
CA ARG A 124 0.26 -9.07 -13.03
C ARG A 124 1.62 -9.11 -13.71
N THR A 125 2.10 -8.00 -14.25
CA THR A 125 3.40 -7.93 -14.93
C THR A 125 4.54 -8.49 -14.05
N CYS A 126 4.58 -8.11 -12.77
CA CYS A 126 5.57 -8.63 -11.83
C CYS A 126 5.25 -10.09 -11.42
N HIS A 127 3.98 -10.40 -11.13
CA HIS A 127 3.56 -11.72 -10.68
C HIS A 127 3.81 -12.80 -11.73
N GLU A 128 3.53 -12.55 -12.99
CA GLU A 128 3.77 -13.51 -14.08
C GLU A 128 5.27 -13.81 -14.26
N LYS A 129 6.12 -12.82 -14.04
CA LYS A 129 7.56 -12.98 -14.16
C LYS A 129 8.19 -13.68 -12.96
N TYR A 130 7.80 -13.32 -11.75
CA TYR A 130 8.54 -13.65 -10.54
C TYR A 130 7.85 -14.62 -9.59
N ARG A 131 6.59 -15.02 -9.85
CA ARG A 131 5.79 -15.82 -8.93
C ARG A 131 5.33 -17.14 -9.56
N VAL A 132 5.32 -18.21 -8.76
CA VAL A 132 4.86 -19.54 -9.17
C VAL A 132 4.12 -20.20 -8.00
N ARG A 133 3.30 -21.20 -8.28
CA ARG A 133 2.73 -22.07 -7.25
C ARG A 133 3.72 -23.16 -6.88
N ASP A 134 3.92 -23.38 -5.58
CA ASP A 134 4.64 -24.56 -5.08
C ASP A 134 3.73 -25.81 -5.05
N ALA A 135 4.27 -26.92 -4.56
CA ALA A 135 3.55 -28.21 -4.46
C ALA A 135 2.33 -28.14 -3.54
N GLU A 136 2.38 -27.29 -2.52
CA GLU A 136 1.32 -27.05 -1.55
C GLU A 136 0.32 -25.96 -2.02
N ASN A 137 0.45 -25.51 -3.29
CA ASN A 137 -0.36 -24.48 -3.90
C ASN A 137 -0.21 -23.09 -3.26
N ASN A 138 0.90 -22.82 -2.58
CA ASN A 138 1.23 -21.49 -2.12
C ASN A 138 1.90 -20.66 -3.22
N TRP A 139 1.75 -19.35 -3.17
CA TRP A 139 2.48 -18.47 -4.05
C TRP A 139 3.88 -18.18 -3.49
N VAL A 140 4.90 -18.55 -4.25
CA VAL A 140 6.31 -18.35 -3.91
C VAL A 140 7.07 -17.69 -5.05
N LEU A 141 8.25 -17.16 -4.78
CA LEU A 141 9.14 -16.68 -5.82
C LEU A 141 9.59 -17.85 -6.71
N LYS A 142 9.66 -17.62 -8.01
CA LYS A 142 10.21 -18.62 -8.94
C LYS A 142 11.65 -18.96 -8.56
N PRO A 143 12.06 -20.25 -8.65
CA PRO A 143 13.46 -20.65 -8.49
C PRO A 143 14.38 -19.80 -9.38
N GLY A 144 15.54 -19.40 -8.85
CA GLY A 144 16.49 -18.56 -9.57
C GLY A 144 16.14 -17.06 -9.66
N THR A 145 15.03 -16.63 -9.08
CA THR A 145 14.69 -15.19 -9.02
C THR A 145 15.73 -14.40 -8.23
N ILE A 146 16.23 -14.96 -7.14
CA ILE A 146 17.26 -14.38 -6.28
C ILE A 146 18.34 -15.42 -6.02
N GLY A 147 19.58 -14.96 -5.88
CA GLY A 147 20.71 -15.86 -5.63
C GLY A 147 21.26 -16.48 -6.92
N GLY A 148 22.03 -15.70 -7.66
CA GLY A 148 23.05 -16.10 -8.59
C GLY A 148 24.32 -15.40 -8.19
#